data_0d4a825a6ea4c8c4f1ae77a5a9555121
#
_entry.id   0d4a825a6ea4c8c4f1ae77a5a9555121
#
_cell.length_a   1.000
_cell.length_b   1.000
_cell.length_c   1.000
_cell.angle_alpha   90.00
_cell.angle_beta   90.00
_cell.angle_gamma   90.00
#
_symmetry.space_group_name_H-M   'P 1'
#
loop_
_entity.id
_entity.type
_entity.pdbx_description
1 polymer ?
#
loop_
_entity_poly.entity_id
_entity_poly.type
_entity_poly.pdbx_seq_one_letter_code
_entity_poly.pdbx_strand_id
1 'polypeptide(L)'
;MLPFRISISRLPLIGPLFLCALLLVLGTGSGETFADEPAPLVKVLVTYHSLSGNTERMAEAVVDGVKSISGTEALLKRVGKVTADDLFSADAVVVGSPVYWSNMSGEVKTFFDNWQFKFGVFPEFKMKNKIGAAFATGGQVSSGKEVTMLTILAAMLGNQMIVVSGGGAFGASATTEGDSPGIDNKELADARELGRRVAEVAVRMQRGSSH
;
A
#
# COMPACT_ATOMS: atom_id res chain seq x y z
N MET A 1 -11.54 50.08 34.90
CA MET A 1 -10.88 51.14 34.14
C MET A 1 -9.78 51.73 35.01
N LEU A 2 -8.53 51.20 34.90
CA LEU A 2 -7.36 51.74 35.60
C LEU A 2 -6.17 51.50 34.65
N PRO A 3 -5.39 52.54 34.32
CA PRO A 3 -4.28 52.43 33.40
C PRO A 3 -3.01 51.98 34.06
N PHE A 4 -2.32 51.03 33.44
CA PHE A 4 -1.00 50.52 33.86
C PHE A 4 0.07 51.46 33.32
N ARG A 5 0.82 52.09 34.23
CA ARG A 5 1.91 53.03 33.93
C ARG A 5 3.23 52.26 33.85
N ILE A 6 3.91 52.26 32.71
CA ILE A 6 5.26 51.71 32.51
C ILE A 6 6.26 52.79 32.96
N SER A 7 7.08 52.44 33.96
CA SER A 7 8.19 53.26 34.42
C SER A 7 9.49 52.82 33.73
N ILE A 8 10.10 53.74 32.99
CA ILE A 8 11.43 53.58 32.37
C ILE A 8 12.48 54.10 33.34
N SER A 9 13.29 53.24 33.89
CA SER A 9 14.47 53.62 34.68
C SER A 9 15.74 53.32 33.93
N ARG A 10 16.56 54.31 33.87
CA ARG A 10 17.81 54.66 33.20
C ARG A 10 18.91 53.63 33.23
N LEU A 11 19.62 53.51 32.07
CA LEU A 11 20.95 52.90 31.91
C LEU A 11 22.04 53.71 32.64
N PRO A 12 23.13 53.08 33.07
CA PRO A 12 24.45 53.72 33.10
C PRO A 12 25.34 53.28 31.92
N LEU A 13 25.93 54.28 31.26
CA LEU A 13 27.05 54.15 30.35
C LEU A 13 28.31 53.79 31.16
N ILE A 14 29.00 52.73 30.74
CA ILE A 14 30.43 52.56 30.99
C ILE A 14 31.06 52.06 29.71
N GLY A 15 31.98 52.83 29.21
CA GLY A 15 32.73 52.67 27.96
C GLY A 15 33.97 51.75 28.07
N PRO A 16 34.98 51.93 27.23
CA PRO A 16 35.28 50.93 26.20
C PRO A 16 36.61 50.17 26.46
N LEU A 17 36.99 49.37 25.48
CA LEU A 17 38.21 48.60 25.34
C LEU A 17 38.17 47.14 25.80
N PHE A 18 37.75 46.27 24.87
CA PHE A 18 38.41 44.97 24.75
C PHE A 18 38.73 44.67 23.28
N LEU A 19 40.01 44.51 23.09
CA LEU A 19 40.78 44.23 21.89
C LEU A 19 40.22 43.01 21.12
N CYS A 20 39.92 43.17 19.83
CA CYS A 20 39.66 42.08 18.88
C CYS A 20 40.79 41.06 18.86
N ALA A 21 40.52 39.88 19.36
CA ALA A 21 41.24 38.66 18.94
C ALA A 21 40.35 37.91 17.96
N LEU A 22 40.54 38.20 16.67
CA LEU A 22 39.91 37.44 15.57
C LEU A 22 40.58 36.07 15.46
N LEU A 23 40.07 35.09 16.19
CA LEU A 23 40.41 33.69 15.98
C LEU A 23 39.64 33.19 14.73
N LEU A 24 40.37 33.19 13.60
CA LEU A 24 39.96 32.44 12.40
C LEU A 24 40.03 30.96 12.76
N VAL A 25 38.92 30.40 13.22
CA VAL A 25 38.70 28.95 13.23
C VAL A 25 38.40 28.56 11.79
N LEU A 26 39.46 28.15 11.06
CA LEU A 26 39.30 27.36 9.84
C LEU A 26 38.69 26.02 10.25
N GLY A 27 37.39 26.02 10.39
CA GLY A 27 36.61 24.80 10.49
C GLY A 27 36.74 24.05 9.17
N THR A 28 37.65 23.06 9.12
CA THR A 28 37.56 21.99 8.13
C THR A 28 36.29 21.24 8.45
N GLY A 29 35.16 21.70 7.88
CA GLY A 29 33.93 20.96 7.85
C GLY A 29 34.19 19.69 7.04
N SER A 30 34.54 18.61 7.70
CA SER A 30 34.36 17.28 7.17
C SER A 30 32.83 17.16 6.96
N GLY A 31 32.40 17.42 5.74
CA GLY A 31 31.07 17.09 5.31
C GLY A 31 30.93 15.58 5.45
N GLU A 32 30.39 15.15 6.58
CA GLU A 32 29.83 13.81 6.68
C GLU A 32 28.72 13.75 5.63
N THR A 33 29.04 13.20 4.47
CA THR A 33 28.02 12.74 3.54
C THR A 33 27.29 11.63 4.28
N PHE A 34 26.15 11.97 4.88
CA PHE A 34 25.18 10.96 5.27
C PHE A 34 24.87 10.21 3.99
N ALA A 35 25.43 9.00 3.85
CA ALA A 35 25.02 8.08 2.81
C ALA A 35 23.52 7.90 3.03
N ASP A 36 22.73 8.35 2.06
CA ASP A 36 21.28 8.18 2.06
C ASP A 36 21.04 6.67 2.10
N GLU A 37 20.69 6.13 3.28
CA GLU A 37 20.34 4.72 3.39
C GLU A 37 19.21 4.45 2.40
N PRO A 38 19.34 3.41 1.56
CA PRO A 38 18.29 3.13 0.59
C PRO A 38 16.97 2.95 1.34
N ALA A 39 15.96 3.72 0.94
CA ALA A 39 14.62 3.63 1.52
C ALA A 39 14.19 2.16 1.56
N PRO A 40 13.59 1.68 2.65
CA PRO A 40 13.18 0.28 2.77
C PRO A 40 12.23 -0.08 1.62
N LEU A 41 12.37 -1.31 1.09
CA LEU A 41 11.53 -1.80 0.00
C LEU A 41 10.07 -1.90 0.45
N VAL A 42 9.17 -1.35 -0.36
CA VAL A 42 7.73 -1.55 -0.20
C VAL A 42 7.35 -2.97 -0.59
N LYS A 43 6.73 -3.71 0.31
CA LYS A 43 6.33 -5.09 0.11
C LYS A 43 4.86 -5.20 -0.26
N VAL A 44 4.57 -5.78 -1.42
CA VAL A 44 3.20 -6.01 -1.89
C VAL A 44 2.91 -7.51 -1.92
N LEU A 45 1.98 -7.95 -1.08
CA LEU A 45 1.45 -9.31 -1.14
C LEU A 45 0.34 -9.36 -2.19
N VAL A 46 0.54 -10.13 -3.25
CA VAL A 46 -0.50 -10.49 -4.22
C VAL A 46 -0.97 -11.89 -3.91
N THR A 47 -2.22 -12.03 -3.54
CA THR A 47 -2.77 -13.34 -3.16
C THR A 47 -4.07 -13.63 -3.89
N TYR A 48 -4.33 -14.90 -4.17
CA TYR A 48 -5.45 -15.30 -5.01
C TYR A 48 -5.91 -16.72 -4.76
N HIS A 49 -7.15 -17.01 -5.16
CA HIS A 49 -7.65 -18.36 -5.44
C HIS A 49 -7.78 -18.59 -6.94
N SER A 50 -7.42 -19.76 -7.44
CA SER A 50 -7.59 -20.14 -8.84
C SER A 50 -7.65 -21.65 -8.99
N LEU A 51 -8.69 -22.17 -9.64
CA LEU A 51 -8.78 -23.57 -10.04
C LEU A 51 -8.31 -23.78 -11.48
N SER A 52 -8.76 -22.94 -12.40
CA SER A 52 -8.49 -23.08 -13.85
C SER A 52 -7.25 -22.33 -14.35
N GLY A 53 -6.53 -21.59 -13.47
CA GLY A 53 -5.38 -20.78 -13.83
C GLY A 53 -5.72 -19.32 -14.24
N ASN A 54 -6.98 -18.99 -14.50
CA ASN A 54 -7.36 -17.66 -14.98
C ASN A 54 -7.05 -16.55 -13.96
N THR A 55 -7.49 -16.71 -12.71
CA THR A 55 -7.20 -15.74 -11.64
C THR A 55 -5.69 -15.67 -11.34
N GLU A 56 -4.97 -16.78 -11.47
CA GLU A 56 -3.51 -16.84 -11.33
C GLU A 56 -2.82 -16.00 -12.39
N ARG A 57 -3.23 -16.12 -13.65
CA ARG A 57 -2.68 -15.32 -14.76
C ARG A 57 -2.90 -13.81 -14.55
N MET A 58 -4.05 -13.42 -14.02
CA MET A 58 -4.29 -12.02 -13.62
C MET A 58 -3.40 -11.61 -12.46
N ALA A 59 -3.19 -12.48 -11.46
CA ALA A 59 -2.30 -12.21 -10.32
C ALA A 59 -0.84 -11.99 -10.76
N GLU A 60 -0.36 -12.78 -11.71
CA GLU A 60 0.97 -12.61 -12.31
C GLU A 60 1.10 -11.24 -13.01
N ALA A 61 0.08 -10.81 -13.75
CA ALA A 61 0.07 -9.49 -14.36
C ALA A 61 0.05 -8.34 -13.32
N VAL A 62 -0.65 -8.50 -12.19
CA VAL A 62 -0.58 -7.57 -11.06
C VAL A 62 0.85 -7.49 -10.51
N VAL A 63 1.52 -8.64 -10.33
CA VAL A 63 2.93 -8.69 -9.88
C VAL A 63 3.86 -7.95 -10.84
N ASP A 64 3.67 -8.12 -12.16
CA ASP A 64 4.44 -7.39 -13.17
C ASP A 64 4.25 -5.86 -13.00
N GLY A 65 3.03 -5.44 -12.73
CA GLY A 65 2.71 -4.03 -12.45
C GLY A 65 3.43 -3.51 -11.21
N VAL A 66 3.41 -4.26 -10.11
CA VAL A 66 4.13 -3.90 -8.89
C VAL A 66 5.62 -3.76 -9.16
N LYS A 67 6.24 -4.76 -9.79
CA LYS A 67 7.68 -4.77 -10.09
C LYS A 67 8.13 -3.68 -11.05
N SER A 68 7.21 -3.03 -11.77
CA SER A 68 7.53 -1.89 -12.64
C SER A 68 7.87 -0.61 -11.85
N ILE A 69 7.60 -0.57 -10.56
CA ILE A 69 7.88 0.57 -9.69
C ILE A 69 9.16 0.32 -8.88
N SER A 70 10.11 1.22 -8.98
CA SER A 70 11.36 1.14 -8.24
C SER A 70 11.13 1.22 -6.72
N GLY A 71 11.87 0.43 -5.96
CA GLY A 71 11.76 0.38 -4.51
C GLY A 71 10.61 -0.50 -4.02
N THR A 72 10.10 -1.41 -4.86
CA THR A 72 9.04 -2.35 -4.49
C THR A 72 9.45 -3.80 -4.71
N GLU A 73 8.89 -4.69 -3.92
CA GLU A 73 8.93 -6.14 -4.13
C GLU A 73 7.51 -6.72 -4.09
N ALA A 74 7.28 -7.79 -4.85
CA ALA A 74 6.01 -8.49 -4.88
C ALA A 74 6.18 -9.93 -4.43
N LEU A 75 5.33 -10.35 -3.49
CA LEU A 75 5.18 -11.73 -3.05
C LEU A 75 3.88 -12.30 -3.61
N LEU A 76 3.96 -13.33 -4.47
CA LEU A 76 2.79 -13.99 -5.04
C LEU A 76 2.51 -15.31 -4.32
N LYS A 77 1.31 -15.45 -3.73
CA LYS A 77 0.89 -16.68 -3.05
C LYS A 77 -0.59 -16.97 -3.25
N ARG A 78 -0.95 -18.25 -3.30
CA ARG A 78 -2.36 -18.67 -3.17
C ARG A 78 -2.84 -18.40 -1.75
N VAL A 79 -4.12 -17.98 -1.58
CA VAL A 79 -4.69 -17.60 -0.26
C VAL A 79 -4.49 -18.66 0.82
N GLY A 80 -4.57 -19.95 0.48
CA GLY A 80 -4.33 -21.04 1.41
C GLY A 80 -2.86 -21.27 1.82
N LYS A 81 -1.93 -20.52 1.23
CA LYS A 81 -0.47 -20.59 1.53
C LYS A 81 0.07 -19.33 2.18
N VAL A 82 -0.75 -18.32 2.36
CA VAL A 82 -0.37 -17.08 3.05
C VAL A 82 -0.22 -17.37 4.55
N THR A 83 0.87 -16.89 5.13
CA THR A 83 1.13 -16.93 6.56
C THR A 83 0.81 -15.59 7.23
N ALA A 84 0.75 -15.56 8.54
CA ALA A 84 0.62 -14.31 9.30
C ALA A 84 1.79 -13.36 9.03
N ASP A 85 3.02 -13.90 8.92
CA ASP A 85 4.23 -13.12 8.65
C ASP A 85 4.19 -12.49 7.25
N ASP A 86 3.72 -13.22 6.23
CA ASP A 86 3.52 -12.66 4.88
C ASP A 86 2.55 -11.47 4.92
N LEU A 87 1.46 -11.62 5.68
CA LEU A 87 0.42 -10.60 5.78
C LEU A 87 0.91 -9.36 6.55
N PHE A 88 1.60 -9.57 7.68
CA PHE A 88 2.02 -8.47 8.53
C PHE A 88 3.25 -7.72 8.00
N SER A 89 4.13 -8.40 7.28
CA SER A 89 5.29 -7.77 6.65
C SER A 89 4.94 -6.98 5.37
N ALA A 90 3.77 -7.21 4.77
CA ALA A 90 3.33 -6.49 3.59
C ALA A 90 2.86 -5.07 3.92
N ASP A 91 3.23 -4.08 3.10
CA ASP A 91 2.70 -2.70 3.12
C ASP A 91 1.39 -2.60 2.35
N ALA A 92 1.20 -3.48 1.37
CA ALA A 92 0.00 -3.57 0.57
C ALA A 92 -0.42 -5.02 0.34
N VAL A 93 -1.74 -5.26 0.23
CA VAL A 93 -2.31 -6.57 -0.07
C VAL A 93 -3.28 -6.45 -1.23
N VAL A 94 -3.02 -7.19 -2.31
CA VAL A 94 -3.92 -7.32 -3.46
C VAL A 94 -4.53 -8.70 -3.46
N VAL A 95 -5.87 -8.78 -3.46
CA VAL A 95 -6.59 -10.06 -3.38
C VAL A 95 -7.38 -10.32 -4.65
N GLY A 96 -7.14 -11.48 -5.26
CA GLY A 96 -7.83 -11.96 -6.44
C GLY A 96 -8.76 -13.14 -6.16
N SER A 97 -9.96 -13.09 -6.75
CA SER A 97 -10.92 -14.19 -6.66
C SER A 97 -11.56 -14.52 -8.00
N PRO A 98 -11.79 -15.80 -8.31
CA PRO A 98 -12.79 -16.15 -9.27
C PRO A 98 -14.17 -15.79 -8.71
N VAL A 99 -15.11 -15.51 -9.60
CA VAL A 99 -16.53 -15.31 -9.22
C VAL A 99 -17.21 -16.67 -9.07
N TYR A 100 -17.66 -16.96 -7.88
CA TYR A 100 -18.50 -18.12 -7.61
C TYR A 100 -19.85 -17.62 -7.07
N TRP A 101 -20.92 -17.87 -7.84
CA TRP A 101 -22.27 -17.42 -7.49
C TRP A 101 -22.32 -15.92 -7.14
N SER A 102 -21.79 -15.10 -8.05
CA SER A 102 -21.76 -13.63 -7.96
C SER A 102 -20.98 -13.08 -6.74
N ASN A 103 -20.09 -13.85 -6.15
CA ASN A 103 -19.28 -13.43 -5.00
C ASN A 103 -17.87 -14.04 -5.04
N MET A 104 -17.02 -13.66 -4.05
CA MET A 104 -15.72 -14.26 -3.88
C MET A 104 -15.83 -15.76 -3.58
N SER A 105 -14.79 -16.52 -3.95
CA SER A 105 -14.73 -17.95 -3.64
C SER A 105 -14.68 -18.19 -2.12
N GLY A 106 -15.10 -19.36 -1.69
CA GLY A 106 -15.06 -19.77 -0.28
C GLY A 106 -13.65 -19.73 0.30
N GLU A 107 -12.63 -20.04 -0.51
CA GLU A 107 -11.22 -19.97 -0.10
C GLU A 107 -10.76 -18.54 0.19
N VAL A 108 -11.19 -17.58 -0.61
CA VAL A 108 -10.91 -16.15 -0.37
C VAL A 108 -11.66 -15.66 0.87
N LYS A 109 -12.92 -16.08 1.05
CA LYS A 109 -13.66 -15.75 2.27
C LYS A 109 -13.01 -16.34 3.51
N THR A 110 -12.60 -17.61 3.44
CA THR A 110 -11.87 -18.29 4.53
C THR A 110 -10.54 -17.60 4.85
N PHE A 111 -9.84 -17.08 3.81
CA PHE A 111 -8.63 -16.30 4.03
C PHE A 111 -8.89 -15.05 4.89
N PHE A 112 -9.95 -14.29 4.62
CA PHE A 112 -10.35 -13.14 5.44
C PHE A 112 -10.82 -13.56 6.85
N ASP A 113 -11.55 -14.67 6.98
CA ASP A 113 -11.95 -15.18 8.29
C ASP A 113 -10.73 -15.57 9.14
N ASN A 114 -9.70 -16.13 8.51
CA ASN A 114 -8.42 -16.45 9.17
C ASN A 114 -7.68 -15.19 9.68
N TRP A 115 -7.93 -14.00 9.15
CA TRP A 115 -7.36 -12.77 9.70
C TRP A 115 -7.76 -12.59 11.16
N GLN A 116 -9.03 -12.88 11.47
CA GLN A 116 -9.53 -12.80 12.84
C GLN A 116 -9.18 -14.05 13.67
N PHE A 117 -9.47 -15.24 13.14
CA PHE A 117 -9.47 -16.46 13.91
C PHE A 117 -8.12 -17.17 14.00
N LYS A 118 -7.22 -16.93 13.06
CA LYS A 118 -5.95 -17.65 12.96
C LYS A 118 -4.71 -16.77 12.97
N PHE A 119 -4.75 -15.63 12.28
CA PHE A 119 -3.57 -14.76 12.13
C PHE A 119 -3.48 -13.69 13.21
N GLY A 120 -4.55 -13.40 13.94
CA GLY A 120 -4.54 -12.43 15.03
C GLY A 120 -4.45 -10.98 14.52
N VAL A 121 -5.17 -10.67 13.45
CA VAL A 121 -5.35 -9.28 12.99
C VAL A 121 -6.19 -8.48 13.97
N PHE A 122 -7.27 -9.09 14.47
CA PHE A 122 -8.15 -8.53 15.50
C PHE A 122 -7.70 -9.02 16.91
N PRO A 123 -7.82 -8.22 18.00
CA PRO A 123 -8.52 -6.93 18.06
C PRO A 123 -7.66 -5.69 17.74
N GLU A 124 -6.35 -5.82 17.53
CA GLU A 124 -5.42 -4.69 17.35
C GLU A 124 -5.51 -4.04 15.96
N PHE A 125 -6.30 -4.59 15.04
CA PHE A 125 -6.40 -4.15 13.65
C PHE A 125 -5.03 -3.99 12.98
N LYS A 126 -4.21 -5.05 13.02
CA LYS A 126 -2.81 -5.04 12.48
C LYS A 126 -2.69 -4.72 11.00
N MET A 127 -3.81 -4.70 10.28
CA MET A 127 -3.87 -4.28 8.87
C MET A 127 -4.23 -2.80 8.68
N LYS A 128 -4.46 -2.07 9.76
CA LYS A 128 -4.79 -0.65 9.72
C LYS A 128 -3.74 0.14 8.94
N ASN A 129 -4.21 1.04 8.07
CA ASN A 129 -3.41 1.92 7.21
C ASN A 129 -2.59 1.21 6.13
N LYS A 130 -2.60 -0.12 6.03
CA LYS A 130 -2.02 -0.82 4.87
C LYS A 130 -2.91 -0.64 3.63
N ILE A 131 -2.30 -0.66 2.45
CA ILE A 131 -3.03 -0.53 1.20
C ILE A 131 -3.72 -1.83 0.84
N GLY A 132 -4.97 -1.75 0.39
CA GLY A 132 -5.76 -2.88 -0.09
C GLY A 132 -6.26 -2.68 -1.51
N ALA A 133 -6.31 -3.74 -2.31
CA ALA A 133 -6.90 -3.73 -3.65
C ALA A 133 -7.47 -5.10 -4.02
N ALA A 134 -8.35 -5.12 -5.01
CA ALA A 134 -9.03 -6.33 -5.45
C ALA A 134 -8.97 -6.51 -6.96
N PHE A 135 -9.00 -7.77 -7.42
CA PHE A 135 -9.27 -8.12 -8.80
C PHE A 135 -10.13 -9.39 -8.87
N ALA A 136 -10.84 -9.58 -9.99
CA ALA A 136 -11.74 -10.71 -10.14
C ALA A 136 -11.73 -11.27 -11.57
N THR A 137 -11.97 -12.59 -11.68
CA THR A 137 -12.23 -13.27 -12.96
C THR A 137 -13.61 -13.91 -12.93
N GLY A 138 -14.35 -13.82 -14.02
CA GLY A 138 -15.68 -14.42 -14.12
C GLY A 138 -15.92 -15.03 -15.49
N GLY A 139 -16.76 -16.05 -15.55
CA GLY A 139 -17.08 -16.76 -16.80
C GLY A 139 -17.87 -15.93 -17.81
N GLN A 140 -18.59 -14.91 -17.36
CA GLN A 140 -19.45 -14.07 -18.21
C GLN A 140 -19.26 -12.59 -17.91
N VAL A 141 -19.67 -11.73 -18.83
CA VAL A 141 -19.60 -10.26 -18.66
C VAL A 141 -20.32 -9.82 -17.38
N SER A 142 -21.56 -10.27 -17.18
CA SER A 142 -22.41 -9.92 -16.02
C SER A 142 -22.41 -11.00 -14.93
N SER A 143 -21.25 -11.56 -14.61
CA SER A 143 -21.12 -12.65 -13.62
C SER A 143 -21.05 -12.18 -12.16
N GLY A 144 -20.97 -10.89 -11.89
CA GLY A 144 -20.81 -10.35 -10.53
C GLY A 144 -19.36 -10.07 -10.14
N LYS A 145 -18.47 -9.79 -11.11
CA LYS A 145 -17.08 -9.42 -10.86
C LYS A 145 -16.97 -8.18 -9.97
N GLU A 146 -17.79 -7.17 -10.22
CA GLU A 146 -17.86 -5.94 -9.43
C GLU A 146 -18.29 -6.22 -7.98
N VAL A 147 -19.32 -7.05 -7.79
CA VAL A 147 -19.78 -7.47 -6.45
C VAL A 147 -18.68 -8.23 -5.71
N THR A 148 -17.99 -9.12 -6.41
CA THR A 148 -16.85 -9.87 -5.85
C THR A 148 -15.74 -8.92 -5.36
N MET A 149 -15.34 -7.95 -6.19
CA MET A 149 -14.34 -6.96 -5.80
C MET A 149 -14.83 -6.10 -4.64
N LEU A 150 -16.07 -5.62 -4.66
CA LEU A 150 -16.66 -4.83 -3.58
C LEU A 150 -16.68 -5.59 -2.24
N THR A 151 -17.01 -6.88 -2.24
CA THR A 151 -16.99 -7.68 -1.00
C THR A 151 -15.58 -7.92 -0.46
N ILE A 152 -14.58 -8.06 -1.34
CA ILE A 152 -13.16 -8.09 -0.96
C ILE A 152 -12.75 -6.74 -0.33
N LEU A 153 -13.04 -5.63 -1.01
CA LEU A 153 -12.73 -4.28 -0.51
C LEU A 153 -13.44 -3.97 0.81
N ALA A 154 -14.69 -4.43 0.98
CA ALA A 154 -15.44 -4.28 2.23
C ALA A 154 -14.76 -5.00 3.40
N ALA A 155 -14.22 -6.22 3.18
CA ALA A 155 -13.45 -6.93 4.19
C ALA A 155 -12.16 -6.18 4.57
N MET A 156 -11.49 -5.54 3.62
CA MET A 156 -10.31 -4.71 3.86
C MET A 156 -10.65 -3.44 4.63
N LEU A 157 -11.72 -2.73 4.24
CA LEU A 157 -12.21 -1.54 4.95
C LEU A 157 -12.62 -1.85 6.38
N GLY A 158 -13.26 -3.00 6.64
CA GLY A 158 -13.57 -3.48 7.98
C GLY A 158 -12.34 -3.71 8.85
N ASN A 159 -11.18 -3.93 8.24
CA ASN A 159 -9.87 -4.03 8.90
C ASN A 159 -9.08 -2.70 8.88
N GLN A 160 -9.75 -1.57 8.64
CA GLN A 160 -9.19 -0.22 8.64
C GLN A 160 -8.06 -0.01 7.60
N MET A 161 -8.07 -0.78 6.51
CA MET A 161 -7.15 -0.59 5.40
C MET A 161 -7.57 0.58 4.52
N ILE A 162 -6.63 1.13 3.77
CA ILE A 162 -6.86 2.15 2.73
C ILE A 162 -7.00 1.41 1.40
N VAL A 163 -8.18 1.43 0.80
CA VAL A 163 -8.40 0.72 -0.46
C VAL A 163 -8.16 1.62 -1.66
N VAL A 164 -7.55 1.05 -2.70
CA VAL A 164 -7.30 1.70 -3.98
C VAL A 164 -7.83 0.86 -5.13
N SER A 165 -8.24 1.51 -6.19
CA SER A 165 -8.63 0.87 -7.46
C SER A 165 -7.57 1.14 -8.53
N GLY A 166 -7.67 0.43 -9.66
CA GLY A 166 -6.82 0.59 -10.85
C GLY A 166 -7.20 -0.47 -11.87
N GLY A 167 -7.06 -0.19 -13.16
CA GLY A 167 -7.52 -1.08 -14.22
C GLY A 167 -9.04 -1.20 -14.36
N GLY A 168 -9.79 -0.51 -13.51
CA GLY A 168 -11.26 -0.47 -13.47
C GLY A 168 -11.76 0.25 -12.24
N ALA A 169 -13.08 0.44 -12.11
CA ALA A 169 -13.69 1.24 -11.05
C ALA A 169 -13.43 0.66 -9.63
N PHE A 170 -13.47 -0.66 -9.49
CA PHE A 170 -13.27 -1.36 -8.21
C PHE A 170 -11.98 -2.21 -8.20
N GLY A 171 -11.24 -2.22 -9.29
CA GLY A 171 -10.06 -3.06 -9.52
C GLY A 171 -10.08 -3.67 -10.91
N ALA A 172 -9.09 -4.49 -11.23
CA ALA A 172 -9.00 -5.16 -12.53
C ALA A 172 -9.94 -6.37 -12.60
N SER A 173 -10.55 -6.60 -13.75
CA SER A 173 -11.40 -7.78 -13.95
C SER A 173 -11.23 -8.39 -15.34
N ALA A 174 -11.45 -9.70 -15.44
CA ALA A 174 -11.40 -10.42 -16.69
C ALA A 174 -12.60 -11.35 -16.88
N THR A 175 -13.00 -11.52 -18.14
CA THR A 175 -14.04 -12.47 -18.56
C THR A 175 -13.37 -13.67 -19.23
N THR A 176 -13.69 -14.89 -18.79
CA THR A 176 -12.92 -16.10 -19.13
C THR A 176 -13.65 -17.13 -19.95
N GLU A 177 -14.94 -16.97 -20.19
CA GLU A 177 -15.81 -17.90 -20.92
C GLU A 177 -16.88 -17.17 -21.71
N GLY A 178 -17.79 -17.91 -22.33
CA GLY A 178 -18.87 -17.37 -23.16
C GLY A 178 -18.33 -16.85 -24.47
N ASP A 179 -18.67 -15.62 -24.84
CA ASP A 179 -18.18 -14.96 -26.07
C ASP A 179 -16.77 -14.38 -25.93
N SER A 180 -16.13 -14.55 -24.78
CA SER A 180 -14.76 -14.10 -24.53
C SER A 180 -13.74 -15.13 -25.04
N PRO A 181 -12.68 -14.68 -25.71
CA PRO A 181 -11.56 -15.56 -26.13
C PRO A 181 -10.71 -16.04 -24.95
N GLY A 182 -11.10 -15.77 -23.72
CA GLY A 182 -10.31 -15.91 -22.48
C GLY A 182 -9.73 -14.56 -22.06
N ILE A 183 -8.78 -14.57 -21.13
CA ILE A 183 -8.13 -13.34 -20.68
C ILE A 183 -7.30 -12.73 -21.81
N ASP A 184 -7.65 -11.54 -22.24
CA ASP A 184 -7.01 -10.82 -23.32
C ASP A 184 -5.88 -9.87 -22.84
N ASN A 185 -5.22 -9.24 -23.81
CA ASN A 185 -4.12 -8.33 -23.52
C ASN A 185 -4.58 -7.05 -22.81
N LYS A 186 -5.83 -6.61 -23.04
CA LYS A 186 -6.38 -5.44 -22.37
C LYS A 186 -6.63 -5.74 -20.88
N GLU A 187 -7.26 -6.86 -20.59
CA GLU A 187 -7.52 -7.31 -19.22
C GLU A 187 -6.23 -7.53 -18.42
N LEU A 188 -5.18 -8.07 -19.07
CA LEU A 188 -3.85 -8.17 -18.48
C LEU A 188 -3.19 -6.80 -18.27
N ALA A 189 -3.39 -5.85 -19.19
CA ALA A 189 -2.90 -4.49 -19.02
C ALA A 189 -3.62 -3.78 -17.86
N ASP A 190 -4.92 -3.97 -17.71
CA ASP A 190 -5.70 -3.46 -16.58
C ASP A 190 -5.21 -4.06 -15.24
N ALA A 191 -4.83 -5.34 -15.21
CA ALA A 191 -4.24 -5.98 -14.04
C ALA A 191 -2.85 -5.41 -13.70
N ARG A 192 -1.99 -5.18 -14.71
CA ARG A 192 -0.69 -4.51 -14.50
C ARG A 192 -0.89 -3.09 -13.96
N GLU A 193 -1.84 -2.35 -14.50
CA GLU A 193 -2.16 -1.00 -14.01
C GLU A 193 -2.60 -0.99 -12.56
N LEU A 194 -3.42 -1.97 -12.13
CA LEU A 194 -3.78 -2.15 -10.72
C LEU A 194 -2.53 -2.34 -9.86
N GLY A 195 -1.64 -3.25 -10.23
CA GLY A 195 -0.40 -3.53 -9.50
C GLY A 195 0.51 -2.30 -9.42
N ARG A 196 0.69 -1.60 -10.54
CA ARG A 196 1.48 -0.36 -10.63
C ARG A 196 0.93 0.71 -9.67
N ARG A 197 -0.38 0.95 -9.71
CA ARG A 197 -1.03 1.95 -8.87
C ARG A 197 -0.94 1.63 -7.38
N VAL A 198 -1.15 0.37 -7.00
CA VAL A 198 -0.99 -0.08 -5.60
C VAL A 198 0.43 0.21 -5.10
N ALA A 199 1.44 -0.15 -5.89
CA ALA A 199 2.84 0.08 -5.56
C ALA A 199 3.16 1.58 -5.44
N GLU A 200 2.71 2.41 -6.36
CA GLU A 200 2.90 3.87 -6.30
C GLU A 200 2.29 4.50 -5.05
N VAL A 201 1.06 4.10 -4.69
CA VAL A 201 0.39 4.62 -3.49
C VAL A 201 1.14 4.17 -2.24
N ALA A 202 1.55 2.91 -2.17
CA ALA A 202 2.29 2.38 -1.04
C ALA A 202 3.65 3.09 -0.85
N VAL A 203 4.40 3.32 -1.94
CA VAL A 203 5.66 4.10 -1.91
C VAL A 203 5.43 5.53 -1.43
N ARG A 204 4.38 6.19 -1.89
CA ARG A 204 4.04 7.56 -1.43
C ARG A 204 3.72 7.61 0.07
N MET A 205 2.98 6.61 0.56
CA MET A 205 2.64 6.53 1.98
C MET A 205 3.86 6.26 2.85
N GLN A 206 4.74 5.37 2.43
CA GLN A 206 5.98 5.09 3.15
C GLN A 206 6.86 6.34 3.28
N ARG A 207 7.03 7.11 2.19
CA ARG A 207 7.77 8.37 2.20
C ARG A 207 7.14 9.44 3.11
N GLY A 208 5.80 9.50 3.13
CA GLY A 208 5.08 10.44 4.01
C GLY A 208 5.15 10.09 5.49
N SER A 209 5.47 8.84 5.84
CA SER A 209 5.62 8.38 7.22
C SER A 209 7.03 8.61 7.78
N SER A 210 7.98 9.03 6.95
CA SER A 210 9.39 9.26 7.32
C SER A 210 9.67 10.73 7.72
N HIS A 211 8.62 11.53 7.88
CA HIS A 211 8.62 12.92 8.36
C HIS A 211 7.75 13.03 9.61
#